data_f4422c43ba3d1bf34d1501046ec187d6
#
_entry.id   f4422c43ba3d1bf34d1501046ec187d6
#
_cell.length_a   1.000
_cell.length_b   1.000
_cell.length_c   1.000
_cell.angle_alpha   90.00
_cell.angle_beta   90.00
_cell.angle_gamma   90.00
#
_symmetry.space_group_name_H-M   'P 1'
#
loop_
_entity.id
_entity.type
_entity.pdbx_description
1 polymer ?
#
loop_
_entity_poly.entity_id
_entity_poly.type
_entity_poly.pdbx_seq_one_letter_code
_entity_poly.pdbx_strand_id
1 'polypeptide(L)'
;MSFLSKKSNPHAISRRRFTQAAALGAGSVLFAPALLRAQGTGVIKITNVQGITGPSAAFGIRVRDGSLLALDDINKLGFKDASGKSYKFEMSTADMANDPRQAVTLFRQAAGDASVTAVIGPSNSVGFIAMVPVAAQLKMPMVGGGSGAPVKEWSTYACRVNPVSATAVPVVLKKVVAKHGLKRIAVIYDQTQDAQVGDAEIVKTMAASLGYTVVAFEAFRTGDQDFSAQLSKIRSTKPDGIYIAATTGDGVKVASQVVEANIKLPMMTGFGSFQDPVYWDGTKGDIKGGYTFLAQDLQAPTPQLKSFLDRYKARFTQYEATSFSTYGYDAVYTLYEAIKKAGSLERDKIAAALASLKIVTPLGTNVTFNNPPDGNNNSPSVVVIQVNGRGTYDVVA
;
A
#
# COMPACT_ATOMS: atom_id res chain seq x y z
N MET A 1 -49.84 -74.90 10.90
CA MET A 1 -50.30 -74.86 12.32
C MET A 1 -50.46 -73.36 12.61
N SER A 2 -51.67 -72.80 12.50
CA SER A 2 -52.69 -72.78 13.57
C SER A 2 -52.22 -71.80 14.68
N PHE A 3 -52.87 -70.75 15.17
CA PHE A 3 -54.23 -70.28 15.25
C PHE A 3 -54.22 -68.80 15.60
N LEU A 4 -55.01 -67.93 15.02
CA LEU A 4 -56.24 -67.31 15.50
C LEU A 4 -56.11 -66.66 16.88
N SER A 5 -56.54 -65.42 17.17
CA SER A 5 -57.87 -64.87 17.17
C SER A 5 -57.81 -63.41 17.70
N LYS A 6 -58.44 -62.49 17.05
CA LYS A 6 -59.75 -61.83 17.21
C LYS A 6 -59.90 -60.79 18.31
N LYS A 7 -60.42 -59.67 17.86
CA LYS A 7 -61.50 -58.76 18.37
C LYS A 7 -61.08 -57.76 19.46
N SER A 8 -61.59 -56.57 19.55
CA SER A 8 -62.76 -55.87 18.98
C SER A 8 -62.69 -54.37 19.21
N ASN A 9 -63.25 -53.60 18.26
CA ASN A 9 -63.76 -52.24 18.45
C ASN A 9 -64.97 -52.27 19.40
N PRO A 10 -65.66 -51.17 19.81
CA PRO A 10 -65.60 -49.73 19.44
C PRO A 10 -65.88 -48.81 20.64
N HIS A 11 -65.81 -47.51 20.49
CA HIS A 11 -66.91 -46.54 20.80
C HIS A 11 -66.61 -45.15 20.24
N ALA A 12 -67.50 -44.82 19.33
CA ALA A 12 -67.75 -43.46 18.87
C ALA A 12 -68.75 -42.79 19.87
N ILE A 13 -68.45 -41.58 20.29
CA ILE A 13 -69.45 -40.64 20.85
C ILE A 13 -69.17 -39.26 20.25
N SER A 14 -69.93 -38.93 19.27
CA SER A 14 -71.05 -38.02 19.17
C SER A 14 -70.71 -36.53 19.39
N ARG A 15 -70.87 -35.85 18.25
CA ARG A 15 -71.08 -34.40 18.15
C ARG A 15 -72.30 -33.97 18.97
N ARG A 16 -72.17 -32.96 19.78
CA ARG A 16 -73.11 -31.83 19.96
C ARG A 16 -72.98 -31.22 21.35
N ARG A 17 -73.07 -29.89 21.33
CA ARG A 17 -73.27 -28.96 22.45
C ARG A 17 -72.01 -28.45 23.13
N PHE A 18 -71.58 -27.23 22.81
CA PHE A 18 -71.98 -26.05 23.54
C PHE A 18 -71.71 -24.79 22.73
N THR A 19 -72.77 -24.18 22.28
CA THR A 19 -72.84 -22.75 21.95
C THR A 19 -73.19 -22.01 23.25
N GLN A 20 -72.63 -20.77 23.33
CA GLN A 20 -72.99 -19.67 24.21
C GLN A 20 -72.22 -19.54 25.55
N ALA A 21 -71.31 -18.63 25.53
CA ALA A 21 -71.26 -17.51 26.49
C ALA A 21 -70.45 -16.37 25.90
N ALA A 22 -71.08 -15.23 25.93
CA ALA A 22 -70.71 -13.99 25.32
C ALA A 22 -69.53 -13.26 25.94
N ALA A 23 -68.91 -12.48 25.10
CA ALA A 23 -68.41 -11.11 25.28
C ALA A 23 -67.89 -10.71 26.67
N LEU A 24 -66.63 -10.34 26.74
CA LEU A 24 -66.18 -9.06 27.31
C LEU A 24 -64.67 -8.92 27.10
N GLY A 25 -64.32 -7.96 26.37
CA GLY A 25 -63.29 -6.97 26.49
C GLY A 25 -61.83 -7.37 26.71
N ALA A 26 -61.08 -6.78 25.91
CA ALA A 26 -59.72 -6.30 26.18
C ALA A 26 -58.70 -6.77 25.16
N GLY A 27 -58.22 -5.81 24.46
CA GLY A 27 -57.18 -5.78 23.43
C GLY A 27 -56.06 -6.81 23.58
N SER A 28 -56.07 -7.78 22.73
CA SER A 28 -54.89 -8.57 22.43
C SER A 28 -53.98 -7.73 21.55
N VAL A 29 -53.07 -6.99 22.18
CA VAL A 29 -51.88 -6.50 21.49
C VAL A 29 -51.20 -7.74 20.97
N LEU A 30 -51.29 -8.00 19.68
CA LEU A 30 -50.47 -8.95 18.98
C LEU A 30 -49.02 -8.45 19.10
N PHE A 31 -48.34 -8.89 20.17
CA PHE A 31 -46.85 -8.95 20.17
C PHE A 31 -46.50 -9.97 19.08
N ALA A 32 -46.37 -9.47 17.83
CA ALA A 32 -45.55 -10.17 16.85
C ALA A 32 -44.17 -10.26 17.52
N PRO A 33 -43.61 -11.44 17.75
CA PRO A 33 -42.20 -11.51 18.11
C PRO A 33 -41.50 -10.92 16.90
N ALA A 34 -40.96 -9.70 17.03
CA ALA A 34 -39.91 -9.21 16.15
C ALA A 34 -38.82 -10.29 16.22
N LEU A 35 -38.83 -11.20 15.25
CA LEU A 35 -37.69 -12.02 14.95
C LEU A 35 -36.56 -11.05 14.69
N LEU A 36 -35.86 -10.67 15.77
CA LEU A 36 -34.49 -10.17 15.69
C LEU A 36 -33.73 -11.30 14.98
N ARG A 37 -33.77 -11.29 13.64
CA ARG A 37 -32.76 -11.97 12.86
C ARG A 37 -31.46 -11.38 13.38
N ALA A 38 -30.77 -12.15 14.22
CA ALA A 38 -29.36 -11.97 14.44
C ALA A 38 -28.72 -12.08 13.05
N GLN A 39 -28.64 -10.93 12.34
CA GLN A 39 -27.91 -10.86 11.08
C GLN A 39 -26.47 -11.13 11.47
N GLY A 40 -26.02 -12.35 11.24
CA GLY A 40 -24.62 -12.73 11.49
C GLY A 40 -23.71 -11.69 10.83
N THR A 41 -22.64 -11.32 11.52
CA THR A 41 -21.63 -10.42 10.97
C THR A 41 -21.06 -11.03 9.70
N GLY A 42 -21.17 -10.33 8.57
CA GLY A 42 -20.54 -10.73 7.30
C GLY A 42 -19.04 -10.54 7.36
N VAL A 43 -18.32 -11.13 6.43
CA VAL A 43 -16.87 -10.97 6.29
C VAL A 43 -16.56 -10.32 4.95
N ILE A 44 -15.69 -9.29 4.96
CA ILE A 44 -15.10 -8.66 3.79
C ILE A 44 -13.65 -9.11 3.72
N LYS A 45 -13.32 -9.95 2.76
CA LYS A 45 -11.96 -10.46 2.60
C LYS A 45 -11.16 -9.59 1.64
N ILE A 46 -9.94 -9.30 2.04
CA ILE A 46 -8.94 -8.55 1.27
C ILE A 46 -7.71 -9.43 1.13
N THR A 47 -7.10 -9.46 -0.06
CA THR A 47 -5.78 -10.07 -0.26
C THR A 47 -4.73 -8.97 -0.36
N ASN A 48 -3.70 -9.04 0.48
CA ASN A 48 -2.55 -8.14 0.44
C ASN A 48 -1.40 -8.85 -0.28
N VAL A 49 -1.16 -8.48 -1.54
CA VAL A 49 -0.06 -9.03 -2.36
C VAL A 49 1.16 -8.14 -2.18
N GLN A 50 2.24 -8.68 -1.60
CA GLN A 50 3.47 -7.93 -1.32
C GLN A 50 4.71 -8.77 -1.65
N GLY A 51 5.82 -8.09 -1.93
CA GLY A 51 7.14 -8.74 -1.96
C GLY A 51 7.70 -8.78 -0.54
N ILE A 52 7.36 -9.79 0.25
CA ILE A 52 7.85 -9.94 1.64
C ILE A 52 9.11 -10.80 1.74
N THR A 53 9.55 -11.34 0.62
CA THR A 53 10.87 -11.96 0.42
C THR A 53 11.58 -11.32 -0.79
N GLY A 54 12.88 -11.59 -0.96
CA GLY A 54 13.68 -11.06 -2.06
C GLY A 54 14.06 -9.58 -1.90
N PRO A 55 14.47 -8.91 -3.01
CA PRO A 55 15.05 -7.56 -2.98
C PRO A 55 14.14 -6.46 -2.43
N SER A 56 12.82 -6.65 -2.53
CA SER A 56 11.82 -5.68 -2.07
C SER A 56 11.28 -5.97 -0.65
N ALA A 57 11.83 -6.95 0.06
CA ALA A 57 11.29 -7.41 1.35
C ALA A 57 11.13 -6.28 2.36
N ALA A 58 12.11 -5.39 2.48
CA ALA A 58 12.06 -4.26 3.40
C ALA A 58 10.87 -3.33 3.13
N PHE A 59 10.49 -3.14 1.86
CA PHE A 59 9.31 -2.34 1.49
C PHE A 59 8.01 -3.10 1.74
N GLY A 60 7.92 -4.33 1.23
CA GLY A 60 6.71 -5.15 1.30
C GLY A 60 6.30 -5.51 2.72
N ILE A 61 7.25 -5.82 3.60
CA ILE A 61 7.00 -6.10 5.02
C ILE A 61 6.43 -4.85 5.71
N ARG A 62 7.00 -3.67 5.49
CA ARG A 62 6.50 -2.41 6.07
C ARG A 62 5.09 -2.08 5.59
N VAL A 63 4.80 -2.25 4.30
CA VAL A 63 3.45 -2.03 3.76
C VAL A 63 2.48 -3.05 4.35
N ARG A 64 2.84 -4.34 4.44
CA ARG A 64 2.03 -5.37 5.11
C ARG A 64 1.72 -4.98 6.56
N ASP A 65 2.73 -4.57 7.31
CA ASP A 65 2.61 -4.27 8.74
C ASP A 65 1.74 -3.03 8.99
N GLY A 66 1.92 -2.00 8.19
CA GLY A 66 1.03 -0.82 8.19
C GLY A 66 -0.41 -1.17 7.82
N SER A 67 -0.59 -2.04 6.83
CA SER A 67 -1.92 -2.54 6.43
C SER A 67 -2.63 -3.30 7.57
N LEU A 68 -1.88 -4.06 8.38
CA LEU A 68 -2.44 -4.76 9.53
C LEU A 68 -2.92 -3.82 10.64
N LEU A 69 -2.22 -2.70 10.87
CA LEU A 69 -2.68 -1.67 11.81
C LEU A 69 -3.94 -0.96 11.30
N ALA A 70 -4.03 -0.69 10.00
CA ALA A 70 -5.24 -0.15 9.40
C ALA A 70 -6.42 -1.13 9.51
N LEU A 71 -6.17 -2.43 9.29
CA LEU A 71 -7.18 -3.47 9.45
C LEU A 71 -7.78 -3.49 10.87
N ASP A 72 -6.93 -3.34 11.90
CA ASP A 72 -7.40 -3.24 13.28
C ASP A 72 -8.30 -2.03 13.48
N ASP A 73 -7.93 -0.88 12.90
CA ASP A 73 -8.66 0.37 13.07
C ASP A 73 -9.99 0.36 12.31
N ILE A 74 -10.03 -0.09 11.05
CA ILE A 74 -11.29 -0.18 10.31
C ILE A 74 -12.26 -1.19 10.93
N ASN A 75 -11.74 -2.25 11.56
CA ASN A 75 -12.58 -3.20 12.31
C ASN A 75 -13.17 -2.61 13.60
N LYS A 76 -12.48 -1.65 14.25
CA LYS A 76 -13.04 -0.88 15.37
C LYS A 76 -14.09 0.13 14.91
N LEU A 77 -13.88 0.78 13.75
CA LEU A 77 -14.86 1.68 13.15
C LEU A 77 -16.11 0.94 12.69
N GLY A 78 -15.94 -0.31 12.25
CA GLY A 78 -17.01 -1.14 11.72
C GLY A 78 -17.49 -0.69 10.33
N PHE A 79 -18.26 -1.54 9.68
CA PHE A 79 -18.93 -1.22 8.42
C PHE A 79 -20.30 -1.87 8.39
N LYS A 80 -21.30 -1.14 7.90
CA LYS A 80 -22.62 -1.65 7.54
C LYS A 80 -22.93 -1.28 6.10
N ASP A 81 -23.45 -2.25 5.36
CA ASP A 81 -23.92 -2.00 4.01
C ASP A 81 -25.28 -1.25 4.01
N ALA A 82 -25.77 -0.93 2.83
CA ALA A 82 -27.03 -0.22 2.65
C ALA A 82 -28.26 -1.00 3.21
N SER A 83 -28.15 -2.31 3.42
CA SER A 83 -29.17 -3.14 4.06
C SER A 83 -29.12 -3.13 5.60
N GLY A 84 -28.08 -2.49 6.18
CA GLY A 84 -27.81 -2.46 7.61
C GLY A 84 -27.05 -3.67 8.15
N LYS A 85 -26.61 -4.61 7.29
CA LYS A 85 -25.81 -5.76 7.68
C LYS A 85 -24.39 -5.33 8.08
N SER A 86 -23.96 -5.75 9.26
CA SER A 86 -22.61 -5.48 9.77
C SER A 86 -21.59 -6.41 9.15
N TYR A 87 -20.34 -5.91 8.97
CA TYR A 87 -19.24 -6.68 8.42
C TYR A 87 -17.96 -6.47 9.23
N LYS A 88 -17.12 -7.51 9.24
CA LYS A 88 -15.74 -7.49 9.72
C LYS A 88 -14.80 -7.67 8.53
N PHE A 89 -13.69 -6.95 8.55
CA PHE A 89 -12.65 -7.08 7.53
C PHE A 89 -11.63 -8.15 7.94
N GLU A 90 -11.27 -8.98 6.99
CA GLU A 90 -10.18 -9.96 7.11
C GLU A 90 -9.20 -9.77 5.98
N MET A 91 -7.91 -9.91 6.25
CA MET A 91 -6.86 -9.73 5.26
C MET A 91 -5.86 -10.88 5.31
N SER A 92 -5.66 -11.51 4.16
CA SER A 92 -4.57 -12.47 3.94
C SER A 92 -3.38 -11.79 3.26
N THR A 93 -2.17 -12.27 3.50
CA THR A 93 -0.97 -11.79 2.80
C THR A 93 -0.44 -12.88 1.88
N ALA A 94 -0.09 -12.50 0.64
CA ALA A 94 0.51 -13.37 -0.35
C ALA A 94 1.85 -12.77 -0.82
N ASP A 95 2.90 -13.61 -0.87
CA ASP A 95 4.25 -13.19 -1.24
C ASP A 95 4.48 -13.36 -2.74
N MET A 96 4.77 -12.25 -3.43
CA MET A 96 5.13 -12.26 -4.84
C MET A 96 6.65 -12.38 -5.08
N ALA A 97 7.47 -12.40 -4.03
CA ALA A 97 8.93 -12.55 -4.08
C ALA A 97 9.64 -11.63 -5.11
N ASN A 98 9.11 -10.42 -5.34
CA ASN A 98 9.56 -9.47 -6.38
C ASN A 98 9.45 -10.00 -7.84
N ASP A 99 8.66 -11.05 -8.09
CA ASP A 99 8.41 -11.59 -9.43
C ASP A 99 7.05 -11.09 -9.97
N PRO A 100 7.02 -10.35 -11.09
CA PRO A 100 5.78 -9.84 -11.68
C PRO A 100 4.83 -10.94 -12.17
N ARG A 101 5.34 -12.11 -12.58
CA ARG A 101 4.51 -13.27 -12.97
C ARG A 101 3.83 -13.88 -11.77
N GLN A 102 4.56 -13.99 -10.66
CA GLN A 102 3.99 -14.44 -9.39
C GLN A 102 2.92 -13.46 -8.88
N ALA A 103 3.17 -12.15 -8.99
CA ALA A 103 2.19 -11.11 -8.65
C ALA A 103 0.88 -11.29 -9.42
N VAL A 104 0.95 -11.47 -10.74
CA VAL A 104 -0.22 -11.73 -11.61
C VAL A 104 -0.92 -13.05 -11.22
N THR A 105 -0.17 -14.10 -10.91
CA THR A 105 -0.73 -15.38 -10.48
C THR A 105 -1.53 -15.23 -9.19
N LEU A 106 -0.95 -14.60 -8.18
CA LEU A 106 -1.62 -14.34 -6.89
C LEU A 106 -2.84 -13.43 -7.04
N PHE A 107 -2.75 -12.43 -7.91
CA PHE A 107 -3.88 -11.56 -8.21
C PHE A 107 -5.04 -12.32 -8.87
N ARG A 108 -4.75 -13.20 -9.83
CA ARG A 108 -5.75 -14.07 -10.47
C ARG A 108 -6.40 -15.03 -9.47
N GLN A 109 -5.61 -15.59 -8.55
CA GLN A 109 -6.13 -16.44 -7.47
C GLN A 109 -7.09 -15.65 -6.56
N ALA A 110 -6.69 -14.44 -6.12
CA ALA A 110 -7.56 -13.57 -5.34
C ALA A 110 -8.84 -13.19 -6.09
N ALA A 111 -8.73 -12.89 -7.40
CA ALA A 111 -9.90 -12.52 -8.22
C ALA A 111 -10.84 -13.70 -8.47
N GLY A 112 -10.31 -14.92 -8.55
CA GLY A 112 -11.08 -16.17 -8.72
C GLY A 112 -11.85 -16.59 -7.45
N ASP A 113 -11.46 -16.11 -6.27
CA ASP A 113 -12.23 -16.29 -5.05
C ASP A 113 -13.34 -15.23 -4.95
N ALA A 114 -14.58 -15.66 -5.13
CA ALA A 114 -15.75 -14.79 -5.06
C ALA A 114 -15.93 -14.12 -3.68
N SER A 115 -15.29 -14.65 -2.63
CA SER A 115 -15.34 -14.07 -1.28
C SER A 115 -14.34 -12.92 -1.09
N VAL A 116 -13.34 -12.76 -1.97
CA VAL A 116 -12.37 -11.66 -1.94
C VAL A 116 -12.95 -10.42 -2.61
N THR A 117 -13.00 -9.34 -1.88
CA THR A 117 -13.62 -8.08 -2.33
C THR A 117 -12.64 -7.18 -3.09
N ALA A 118 -11.38 -7.13 -2.66
CA ALA A 118 -10.35 -6.27 -3.25
C ALA A 118 -8.95 -6.77 -2.94
N VAL A 119 -7.96 -6.19 -3.62
CA VAL A 119 -6.52 -6.45 -3.42
C VAL A 119 -5.82 -5.18 -2.94
N ILE A 120 -4.94 -5.31 -1.95
CA ILE A 120 -3.97 -4.28 -1.53
C ILE A 120 -2.59 -4.63 -2.08
N GLY A 121 -1.85 -3.62 -2.52
CA GLY A 121 -0.47 -3.78 -3.00
C GLY A 121 -0.35 -4.01 -4.50
N PRO A 122 0.83 -4.41 -4.96
CA PRO A 122 2.07 -4.49 -4.18
C PRO A 122 2.77 -3.13 -4.00
N SER A 123 3.79 -3.11 -3.13
CA SER A 123 4.61 -1.93 -2.87
C SER A 123 5.65 -1.67 -3.95
N ASN A 124 6.05 -2.67 -4.71
CA ASN A 124 7.01 -2.51 -5.80
C ASN A 124 6.34 -2.31 -7.16
N SER A 125 7.04 -1.61 -8.06
CA SER A 125 6.49 -1.23 -9.36
C SER A 125 6.39 -2.39 -10.33
N VAL A 126 7.34 -3.33 -10.33
CA VAL A 126 7.34 -4.48 -11.25
C VAL A 126 6.07 -5.33 -11.10
N GLY A 127 5.62 -5.56 -9.86
CA GLY A 127 4.37 -6.26 -9.60
C GLY A 127 3.14 -5.41 -9.85
N PHE A 128 3.16 -4.14 -9.38
CA PHE A 128 2.02 -3.24 -9.53
C PHE A 128 1.65 -3.05 -11.00
N ILE A 129 2.62 -2.69 -11.85
CA ILE A 129 2.41 -2.47 -13.29
C ILE A 129 1.86 -3.73 -13.97
N ALA A 130 2.39 -4.90 -13.62
CA ALA A 130 1.92 -6.16 -14.19
C ALA A 130 0.47 -6.51 -13.78
N MET A 131 0.03 -6.09 -12.59
CA MET A 131 -1.32 -6.34 -12.09
C MET A 131 -2.38 -5.37 -12.64
N VAL A 132 -2.03 -4.13 -12.99
CA VAL A 132 -2.98 -3.10 -13.45
C VAL A 132 -3.86 -3.55 -14.61
N PRO A 133 -3.35 -4.10 -15.73
CA PRO A 133 -4.21 -4.57 -16.82
C PRO A 133 -5.06 -5.78 -16.42
N VAL A 134 -4.57 -6.63 -15.52
CA VAL A 134 -5.31 -7.79 -15.01
C VAL A 134 -6.46 -7.35 -14.09
N ALA A 135 -6.30 -6.24 -13.37
CA ALA A 135 -7.37 -5.65 -12.57
C ALA A 135 -8.59 -5.28 -13.42
N ALA A 136 -8.37 -4.69 -14.62
CA ALA A 136 -9.44 -4.42 -15.57
C ALA A 136 -10.11 -5.69 -16.09
N GLN A 137 -9.30 -6.67 -16.53
CA GLN A 137 -9.78 -7.93 -17.10
C GLN A 137 -10.68 -8.70 -16.13
N LEU A 138 -10.33 -8.71 -14.85
CA LEU A 138 -11.00 -9.50 -13.82
C LEU A 138 -11.96 -8.66 -12.96
N LYS A 139 -12.12 -7.39 -13.27
CA LYS A 139 -12.94 -6.45 -12.51
C LYS A 139 -12.67 -6.51 -11.01
N MET A 140 -11.40 -6.53 -10.63
CA MET A 140 -10.96 -6.62 -9.25
C MET A 140 -10.36 -5.29 -8.77
N PRO A 141 -10.99 -4.60 -7.82
CA PRO A 141 -10.44 -3.37 -7.24
C PRO A 141 -9.08 -3.60 -6.60
N MET A 142 -8.14 -2.70 -6.87
CA MET A 142 -6.78 -2.76 -6.34
C MET A 142 -6.31 -1.39 -5.86
N VAL A 143 -5.77 -1.33 -4.64
CA VAL A 143 -5.15 -0.13 -4.08
C VAL A 143 -3.69 -0.41 -3.75
N GLY A 144 -2.77 0.26 -4.46
CA GLY A 144 -1.33 0.16 -4.22
C GLY A 144 -0.84 1.19 -3.20
N GLY A 145 0.27 0.83 -2.53
CA GLY A 145 0.99 1.73 -1.64
C GLY A 145 2.49 1.47 -1.72
N GLY A 146 3.25 2.37 -2.41
CA GLY A 146 4.71 2.29 -2.54
C GLY A 146 5.25 2.20 -3.97
N SER A 147 4.44 1.78 -4.95
CA SER A 147 4.86 1.76 -6.36
C SER A 147 5.04 3.16 -6.93
N GLY A 148 6.23 3.51 -7.43
CA GLY A 148 6.57 4.85 -7.92
C GLY A 148 6.66 4.99 -9.44
N ALA A 149 6.87 3.89 -10.18
CA ALA A 149 7.13 3.95 -11.62
C ALA A 149 5.91 4.39 -12.44
N PRO A 150 6.13 4.93 -13.66
CA PRO A 150 5.06 5.22 -14.60
C PRO A 150 4.24 3.97 -14.96
N VAL A 151 2.93 4.12 -15.03
CA VAL A 151 2.01 3.13 -15.56
C VAL A 151 1.52 3.64 -16.91
N LYS A 152 1.73 2.89 -17.99
CA LYS A 152 1.39 3.31 -19.35
C LYS A 152 -0.11 3.25 -19.61
N GLU A 153 -0.73 2.19 -19.15
CA GLU A 153 -2.16 1.95 -19.37
C GLU A 153 -2.84 1.70 -18.02
N TRP A 154 -3.67 2.62 -17.60
CA TRP A 154 -4.39 2.53 -16.35
C TRP A 154 -5.70 1.77 -16.48
N SER A 155 -6.07 1.13 -15.38
CA SER A 155 -7.36 0.52 -15.17
C SER A 155 -8.18 1.36 -14.19
N THR A 156 -9.47 1.52 -14.43
CA THR A 156 -10.40 2.14 -13.46
C THR A 156 -10.54 1.33 -12.17
N TYR A 157 -10.02 0.09 -12.17
CA TYR A 157 -9.98 -0.79 -11.00
C TYR A 157 -8.68 -0.66 -10.19
N ALA A 158 -7.72 0.15 -10.62
CA ALA A 158 -6.42 0.28 -9.96
C ALA A 158 -6.13 1.72 -9.58
N CYS A 159 -5.74 1.94 -8.32
CA CYS A 159 -5.29 3.21 -7.78
C CYS A 159 -4.06 2.99 -6.89
N ARG A 160 -3.29 4.06 -6.60
CA ARG A 160 -2.21 4.03 -5.61
C ARG A 160 -2.13 5.32 -4.81
N VAL A 161 -1.88 5.20 -3.51
CA VAL A 161 -2.00 6.32 -2.55
C VAL A 161 -0.73 7.15 -2.40
N ASN A 162 0.44 6.57 -2.67
CA ASN A 162 1.75 7.19 -2.46
C ASN A 162 2.10 8.21 -3.57
N PRO A 163 3.05 9.15 -3.30
CA PRO A 163 3.68 9.92 -4.36
C PRO A 163 4.35 9.00 -5.39
N VAL A 164 4.42 9.42 -6.63
CA VAL A 164 5.11 8.69 -7.70
C VAL A 164 6.43 9.36 -8.04
N SER A 165 7.34 8.65 -8.73
CA SER A 165 8.64 9.18 -9.15
C SER A 165 8.51 10.53 -9.85
N ALA A 166 7.55 10.66 -10.77
CA ALA A 166 7.30 11.89 -11.51
C ALA A 166 6.91 13.09 -10.62
N THR A 167 6.37 12.85 -9.43
CA THR A 167 6.02 13.90 -8.47
C THR A 167 7.15 14.15 -7.47
N ALA A 168 7.77 13.10 -6.93
CA ALA A 168 8.70 13.21 -5.80
C ALA A 168 10.13 13.56 -6.22
N VAL A 169 10.67 12.91 -7.25
CA VAL A 169 12.06 13.12 -7.68
C VAL A 169 12.35 14.55 -8.10
N PRO A 170 11.47 15.26 -8.88
CA PRO A 170 11.69 16.67 -9.20
C PRO A 170 11.78 17.56 -7.97
N VAL A 171 11.02 17.28 -6.90
CA VAL A 171 11.06 18.07 -5.66
C VAL A 171 12.39 17.89 -4.95
N VAL A 172 12.90 16.64 -4.85
CA VAL A 172 14.23 16.34 -4.28
C VAL A 172 15.30 17.06 -5.07
N LEU A 173 15.34 16.87 -6.41
CA LEU A 173 16.34 17.48 -7.30
C LEU A 173 16.36 19.00 -7.18
N LYS A 174 15.18 19.65 -7.27
CA LYS A 174 15.07 21.10 -7.20
C LYS A 174 15.68 21.65 -5.90
N LYS A 175 15.37 21.05 -4.76
CA LYS A 175 15.87 21.50 -3.46
C LYS A 175 17.37 21.25 -3.32
N VAL A 176 17.85 20.05 -3.68
CA VAL A 176 19.27 19.69 -3.49
C VAL A 176 20.18 20.41 -4.48
N VAL A 177 19.79 20.50 -5.74
CA VAL A 177 20.53 21.27 -6.75
C VAL A 177 20.66 22.73 -6.35
N ALA A 178 19.57 23.36 -5.89
CA ALA A 178 19.60 24.75 -5.43
C ALA A 178 20.47 24.93 -4.16
N LYS A 179 20.35 24.03 -3.19
CA LYS A 179 21.10 24.08 -1.93
C LYS A 179 22.61 23.98 -2.10
N HIS A 180 23.06 23.12 -3.03
CA HIS A 180 24.48 22.85 -3.26
C HIS A 180 25.06 23.51 -4.50
N GLY A 181 24.24 24.15 -5.34
CA GLY A 181 24.66 24.74 -6.60
C GLY A 181 25.16 23.70 -7.61
N LEU A 182 24.57 22.47 -7.58
CA LEU A 182 25.06 21.34 -8.39
C LEU A 182 24.97 21.65 -9.89
N LYS A 183 26.05 21.30 -10.62
CA LYS A 183 26.17 21.49 -12.08
C LYS A 183 26.44 20.18 -12.82
N ARG A 184 26.92 19.16 -12.14
CA ARG A 184 27.42 17.91 -12.71
C ARG A 184 26.95 16.72 -11.88
N ILE A 185 25.86 16.10 -12.27
CA ILE A 185 25.28 14.98 -11.51
C ILE A 185 25.64 13.66 -12.18
N ALA A 186 26.17 12.71 -11.42
CA ALA A 186 26.30 11.33 -11.82
C ALA A 186 25.06 10.54 -11.35
N VAL A 187 24.65 9.56 -12.15
CA VAL A 187 23.53 8.65 -11.83
C VAL A 187 24.05 7.23 -11.86
N ILE A 188 23.72 6.45 -10.82
CA ILE A 188 23.86 5.01 -10.81
C ILE A 188 22.52 4.38 -10.47
N TYR A 189 22.06 3.41 -11.28
CA TYR A 189 20.69 2.92 -11.18
C TYR A 189 20.54 1.44 -11.49
N ASP A 190 19.59 0.78 -10.81
CA ASP A 190 19.18 -0.59 -11.11
C ASP A 190 18.29 -0.59 -12.36
N GLN A 191 18.82 -1.12 -13.48
CA GLN A 191 18.12 -1.19 -14.77
C GLN A 191 17.02 -2.26 -14.82
N THR A 192 16.90 -3.10 -13.78
CA THR A 192 15.91 -4.19 -13.71
C THR A 192 14.67 -3.82 -12.90
N GLN A 193 14.65 -2.63 -12.30
CA GLN A 193 13.54 -2.15 -11.47
C GLN A 193 12.91 -0.90 -12.10
N ASP A 194 11.64 -1.00 -12.51
CA ASP A 194 10.95 0.08 -13.22
C ASP A 194 10.94 1.42 -12.48
N ALA A 195 10.83 1.42 -11.14
CA ALA A 195 10.86 2.66 -10.36
C ALA A 195 12.24 3.33 -10.44
N GLN A 196 13.32 2.56 -10.35
CA GLN A 196 14.69 3.06 -10.38
C GLN A 196 15.09 3.55 -11.77
N VAL A 197 14.64 2.87 -12.82
CA VAL A 197 14.75 3.35 -14.20
C VAL A 197 13.98 4.67 -14.35
N GLY A 198 12.75 4.74 -13.85
CA GLY A 198 11.93 5.95 -13.87
C GLY A 198 12.59 7.13 -13.14
N ASP A 199 13.15 6.90 -11.96
CA ASP A 199 13.89 7.91 -11.19
C ASP A 199 15.11 8.41 -11.99
N ALA A 200 15.93 7.51 -12.53
CA ALA A 200 17.12 7.86 -13.31
C ALA A 200 16.80 8.70 -14.55
N GLU A 201 15.74 8.33 -15.29
CA GLU A 201 15.31 9.10 -16.47
C GLU A 201 14.75 10.48 -16.09
N ILE A 202 14.08 10.62 -14.93
CA ILE A 202 13.66 11.93 -14.42
C ILE A 202 14.87 12.81 -14.13
N VAL A 203 15.92 12.28 -13.47
CA VAL A 203 17.17 13.03 -13.24
C VAL A 203 17.75 13.52 -14.55
N LYS A 204 17.74 12.71 -15.60
CA LYS A 204 18.25 13.07 -16.91
C LYS A 204 17.38 14.14 -17.60
N THR A 205 16.06 13.99 -17.57
CA THR A 205 15.14 14.92 -18.25
C THR A 205 15.05 16.29 -17.57
N MET A 206 15.25 16.35 -16.24
CA MET A 206 15.25 17.58 -15.47
C MET A 206 16.52 18.42 -15.61
N ALA A 207 17.58 17.86 -16.20
CA ALA A 207 18.90 18.49 -16.25
C ALA A 207 18.87 19.91 -16.85
N ALA A 208 18.27 20.08 -18.02
CA ALA A 208 18.20 21.39 -18.69
C ALA A 208 17.41 22.42 -17.87
N SER A 209 16.27 22.03 -17.28
CA SER A 209 15.40 22.92 -16.52
C SER A 209 15.99 23.36 -15.18
N LEU A 210 16.83 22.53 -14.56
CA LEU A 210 17.49 22.81 -13.28
C LEU A 210 18.94 23.29 -13.44
N GLY A 211 19.46 23.40 -14.69
CA GLY A 211 20.75 23.98 -15.00
C GLY A 211 21.95 23.13 -14.58
N TYR A 212 21.81 21.80 -14.62
CA TYR A 212 22.91 20.85 -14.44
C TYR A 212 23.08 19.95 -15.68
N THR A 213 24.17 19.19 -15.74
CA THR A 213 24.38 18.14 -16.74
C THR A 213 24.52 16.79 -16.07
N VAL A 214 23.99 15.72 -16.68
CA VAL A 214 24.26 14.35 -16.28
C VAL A 214 25.59 13.93 -16.92
N VAL A 215 26.62 13.73 -16.08
CA VAL A 215 28.00 13.49 -16.54
C VAL A 215 28.39 12.01 -16.54
N ALA A 216 27.61 11.16 -15.86
CA ALA A 216 27.69 9.71 -15.88
C ALA A 216 26.30 9.12 -15.69
N PHE A 217 26.00 8.02 -16.38
CA PHE A 217 24.71 7.33 -16.32
C PHE A 217 24.96 5.84 -16.37
N GLU A 218 25.25 5.28 -15.18
CA GLU A 218 25.76 3.92 -15.02
C GLU A 218 24.71 2.97 -14.50
N ALA A 219 24.51 1.88 -15.22
CA ALA A 219 23.51 0.87 -14.88
C ALA A 219 24.16 -0.32 -14.13
N PHE A 220 23.38 -0.96 -13.26
CA PHE A 220 23.67 -2.23 -12.63
C PHE A 220 22.40 -3.11 -12.65
N ARG A 221 22.49 -4.34 -12.16
CA ARG A 221 21.36 -5.27 -12.04
C ARG A 221 21.08 -5.59 -10.58
N THR A 222 19.81 -5.79 -10.25
CA THR A 222 19.41 -6.30 -8.91
C THR A 222 20.29 -7.49 -8.52
N GLY A 223 20.88 -7.42 -7.32
CA GLY A 223 21.73 -8.48 -6.75
C GLY A 223 23.21 -8.37 -7.07
N ASP A 224 23.64 -7.41 -7.91
CA ASP A 224 25.07 -7.15 -8.12
C ASP A 224 25.75 -6.83 -6.77
N GLN A 225 27.03 -7.25 -6.64
CA GLN A 225 27.78 -7.12 -5.39
C GLN A 225 28.96 -6.13 -5.52
N ASP A 226 29.43 -5.86 -6.72
CA ASP A 226 30.59 -5.00 -7.01
C ASP A 226 30.22 -3.92 -8.02
N PHE A 227 30.40 -2.68 -7.64
CA PHE A 227 30.10 -1.48 -8.43
C PHE A 227 31.38 -0.69 -8.78
N SER A 228 32.55 -1.24 -8.54
CA SER A 228 33.85 -0.57 -8.72
C SER A 228 34.05 -0.02 -10.14
N ALA A 229 33.60 -0.75 -11.17
CA ALA A 229 33.68 -0.31 -12.55
C ALA A 229 32.84 0.94 -12.82
N GLN A 230 31.57 0.94 -12.34
CA GLN A 230 30.65 2.08 -12.48
C GLN A 230 31.18 3.28 -11.68
N LEU A 231 31.63 3.06 -10.43
CA LEU A 231 32.15 4.12 -9.56
C LEU A 231 33.47 4.73 -10.09
N SER A 232 34.32 3.92 -10.73
CA SER A 232 35.54 4.41 -11.41
C SER A 232 35.17 5.36 -12.57
N LYS A 233 34.20 5.01 -13.39
CA LYS A 233 33.70 5.88 -14.47
C LYS A 233 33.08 7.15 -13.90
N ILE A 234 32.21 7.05 -12.90
CA ILE A 234 31.61 8.18 -12.21
C ILE A 234 32.69 9.15 -11.72
N ARG A 235 33.70 8.64 -10.99
CA ARG A 235 34.80 9.45 -10.46
C ARG A 235 35.58 10.16 -11.56
N SER A 236 35.81 9.50 -12.72
CA SER A 236 36.55 10.09 -13.84
C SER A 236 35.86 11.29 -14.44
N THR A 237 34.53 11.38 -14.35
CA THR A 237 33.75 12.50 -14.85
C THR A 237 33.69 13.70 -13.91
N LYS A 238 34.27 13.62 -12.70
CA LYS A 238 34.30 14.68 -11.68
C LYS A 238 32.91 15.30 -11.44
N PRO A 239 31.91 14.52 -11.00
CA PRO A 239 30.60 15.06 -10.61
C PRO A 239 30.69 15.89 -9.33
N ASP A 240 29.67 16.72 -9.07
CA ASP A 240 29.48 17.47 -7.83
C ASP A 240 28.27 16.96 -7.02
N GLY A 241 27.53 15.98 -7.54
CA GLY A 241 26.49 15.24 -6.86
C GLY A 241 26.27 13.86 -7.47
N ILE A 242 25.75 12.91 -6.69
CA ILE A 242 25.43 11.57 -7.16
C ILE A 242 23.99 11.20 -6.81
N TYR A 243 23.26 10.66 -7.77
CA TYR A 243 21.94 10.10 -7.60
C TYR A 243 22.01 8.57 -7.64
N ILE A 244 21.53 7.92 -6.58
CA ILE A 244 21.51 6.46 -6.44
C ILE A 244 20.07 5.99 -6.55
N ALA A 245 19.70 5.38 -7.66
CA ALA A 245 18.39 4.81 -7.90
C ALA A 245 18.45 3.29 -7.72
N ALA A 246 18.15 2.82 -6.53
CA ALA A 246 18.21 1.41 -6.14
C ALA A 246 17.14 1.05 -5.11
N THR A 247 16.76 -0.23 -5.01
CA THR A 247 16.02 -0.73 -3.86
C THR A 247 16.91 -0.67 -2.61
N THR A 248 16.32 -0.66 -1.41
CA THR A 248 17.10 -0.51 -0.16
C THR A 248 18.25 -1.52 -0.07
N GLY A 249 18.01 -2.80 -0.40
CA GLY A 249 19.02 -3.84 -0.26
C GLY A 249 20.28 -3.64 -1.14
N ASP A 250 20.09 -3.24 -2.39
CA ASP A 250 21.20 -2.96 -3.30
C ASP A 250 21.74 -1.54 -3.13
N GLY A 251 20.86 -0.59 -2.80
CA GLY A 251 21.24 0.80 -2.55
C GLY A 251 22.20 0.97 -1.38
N VAL A 252 22.05 0.17 -0.33
CA VAL A 252 23.03 0.15 0.79
C VAL A 252 24.41 -0.27 0.30
N LYS A 253 24.50 -1.30 -0.55
CA LYS A 253 25.78 -1.77 -1.11
C LYS A 253 26.44 -0.71 -2.01
N VAL A 254 25.62 -0.08 -2.88
CA VAL A 254 26.09 1.03 -3.73
C VAL A 254 26.60 2.18 -2.88
N ALA A 255 25.81 2.64 -1.90
CA ALA A 255 26.19 3.74 -1.02
C ALA A 255 27.46 3.43 -0.22
N SER A 256 27.60 2.20 0.30
CA SER A 256 28.82 1.76 1.00
C SER A 256 30.05 1.82 0.10
N GLN A 257 29.95 1.34 -1.14
CA GLN A 257 31.07 1.38 -2.08
C GLN A 257 31.38 2.81 -2.59
N VAL A 258 30.38 3.71 -2.69
CA VAL A 258 30.60 5.15 -2.93
C VAL A 258 31.48 5.73 -1.83
N VAL A 259 31.20 5.41 -0.57
CA VAL A 259 31.99 5.84 0.59
C VAL A 259 33.39 5.23 0.57
N GLU A 260 33.52 3.91 0.36
CA GLU A 260 34.80 3.20 0.27
C GLU A 260 35.69 3.71 -0.88
N ALA A 261 35.07 4.11 -2.00
CA ALA A 261 35.78 4.77 -3.12
C ALA A 261 36.19 6.23 -2.82
N ASN A 262 35.94 6.71 -1.58
CA ASN A 262 36.20 8.09 -1.14
C ASN A 262 35.54 9.16 -2.03
N ILE A 263 34.34 8.87 -2.53
CA ILE A 263 33.51 9.82 -3.31
C ILE A 263 32.69 10.64 -2.32
N LYS A 264 33.21 11.83 -1.95
CA LYS A 264 32.60 12.74 -0.96
C LYS A 264 31.71 13.77 -1.67
N LEU A 265 30.50 13.37 -2.05
CA LEU A 265 29.53 14.19 -2.77
C LEU A 265 28.17 14.13 -2.08
N PRO A 266 27.29 15.16 -2.23
CA PRO A 266 25.89 15.05 -1.90
C PRO A 266 25.28 13.83 -2.59
N MET A 267 24.79 12.87 -1.81
CA MET A 267 24.07 11.69 -2.30
C MET A 267 22.56 11.97 -2.31
N MET A 268 21.87 11.60 -3.36
CA MET A 268 20.43 11.74 -3.53
C MET A 268 19.81 10.41 -3.89
N THR A 269 18.58 10.16 -3.44
CA THR A 269 17.76 9.04 -3.90
C THR A 269 16.28 9.43 -3.91
N GLY A 270 15.48 8.70 -4.68
CA GLY A 270 14.03 8.74 -4.63
C GLY A 270 13.48 7.67 -3.70
N PHE A 271 12.96 6.59 -4.27
CA PHE A 271 12.36 5.48 -3.52
C PHE A 271 13.38 4.59 -2.77
N GLY A 272 14.67 4.87 -2.84
CA GLY A 272 15.71 4.15 -2.09
C GLY A 272 15.68 4.38 -0.58
N SER A 273 15.06 5.48 -0.13
CA SER A 273 14.79 5.75 1.30
C SER A 273 16.02 5.79 2.21
N PHE A 274 16.94 6.74 1.99
CA PHE A 274 18.18 6.88 2.76
C PHE A 274 18.00 7.05 4.27
N GLN A 275 16.83 7.43 4.75
CA GLN A 275 16.54 7.50 6.19
C GLN A 275 16.36 6.13 6.84
N ASP A 276 16.28 5.04 6.05
CA ASP A 276 16.24 3.70 6.61
C ASP A 276 17.53 3.41 7.41
N PRO A 277 17.45 2.97 8.69
CA PRO A 277 18.60 2.67 9.51
C PRO A 277 19.63 1.74 8.86
N VAL A 278 19.21 0.87 7.94
CA VAL A 278 20.13 -0.05 7.24
C VAL A 278 21.17 0.69 6.38
N TYR A 279 20.84 1.89 5.86
CA TYR A 279 21.83 2.71 5.15
C TYR A 279 22.87 3.29 6.11
N TRP A 280 22.43 3.77 7.28
CA TRP A 280 23.36 4.25 8.31
C TRP A 280 24.31 3.14 8.76
N ASP A 281 23.76 1.98 9.06
CA ASP A 281 24.55 0.84 9.53
C ASP A 281 25.49 0.32 8.44
N GLY A 282 25.03 0.17 7.20
CA GLY A 282 25.82 -0.30 6.07
C GLY A 282 26.96 0.65 5.67
N THR A 283 26.73 1.96 5.76
CA THR A 283 27.75 2.98 5.46
C THR A 283 28.54 3.43 6.69
N LYS A 284 28.35 2.82 7.86
CA LYS A 284 28.96 3.19 9.15
C LYS A 284 28.74 4.69 9.49
N GLY A 285 27.59 5.23 9.11
CA GLY A 285 27.21 6.63 9.33
C GLY A 285 27.56 7.60 8.21
N ASP A 286 28.34 7.19 7.21
CA ASP A 286 28.80 8.08 6.12
C ASP A 286 27.70 8.43 5.11
N ILE A 287 26.47 7.84 5.24
CA ILE A 287 25.27 8.32 4.54
C ILE A 287 24.78 9.67 5.09
N LYS A 288 25.33 10.17 6.19
CA LYS A 288 25.02 11.49 6.74
C LYS A 288 25.15 12.56 5.67
N GLY A 289 24.11 13.40 5.56
CA GLY A 289 24.03 14.41 4.51
C GLY A 289 23.33 13.92 3.23
N GLY A 290 22.97 12.63 3.14
CA GLY A 290 22.21 12.09 2.01
C GLY A 290 20.78 12.58 1.99
N TYR A 291 20.21 12.74 0.80
CA TYR A 291 18.87 13.31 0.56
C TYR A 291 17.91 12.29 0.01
N THR A 292 16.69 12.32 0.52
CA THR A 292 15.55 11.55 0.01
C THR A 292 14.25 12.29 0.31
N PHE A 293 13.11 11.64 0.10
CA PHE A 293 11.82 12.19 0.48
C PHE A 293 11.00 11.23 1.37
N LEU A 294 10.06 11.81 2.09
CA LEU A 294 9.01 11.12 2.83
C LEU A 294 7.64 11.67 2.41
N ALA A 295 6.59 10.88 2.64
CA ALA A 295 5.22 11.36 2.46
C ALA A 295 4.75 12.25 3.63
N GLN A 296 5.26 11.96 4.84
CA GLN A 296 4.99 12.73 6.06
C GLN A 296 6.27 12.90 6.87
N ASP A 297 6.32 13.95 7.70
CA ASP A 297 7.38 14.08 8.69
C ASP A 297 7.12 13.14 9.87
N LEU A 298 7.90 12.06 9.95
CA LEU A 298 7.76 11.06 11.01
C LEU A 298 8.40 11.51 12.35
N GLN A 299 9.18 12.59 12.36
CA GLN A 299 9.80 13.13 13.57
C GLN A 299 8.99 14.26 14.21
N ALA A 300 8.11 14.91 13.43
CA ALA A 300 7.12 15.87 13.93
C ALA A 300 5.69 15.37 13.63
N PRO A 301 5.30 14.17 14.12
CA PRO A 301 4.06 13.54 13.77
C PRO A 301 2.86 14.24 14.41
N THR A 302 1.72 14.25 13.70
CA THR A 302 0.42 14.53 14.31
C THR A 302 0.12 13.50 15.42
N PRO A 303 -0.81 13.78 16.35
CA PRO A 303 -1.18 12.80 17.40
C PRO A 303 -1.59 11.43 16.84
N GLN A 304 -2.29 11.40 15.70
CA GLN A 304 -2.74 10.17 15.05
C GLN A 304 -1.56 9.42 14.44
N LEU A 305 -0.66 10.11 13.72
CA LEU A 305 0.55 9.52 13.17
C LEU A 305 1.47 9.02 14.29
N LYS A 306 1.60 9.76 15.40
CA LYS A 306 2.36 9.32 16.58
C LYS A 306 1.78 8.03 17.16
N SER A 307 0.47 7.95 17.33
CA SER A 307 -0.20 6.72 17.81
C SER A 307 0.06 5.54 16.87
N PHE A 308 0.05 5.76 15.57
CA PHE A 308 0.40 4.73 14.58
C PHE A 308 1.86 4.26 14.76
N LEU A 309 2.82 5.20 14.86
CA LEU A 309 4.24 4.89 15.03
C LEU A 309 4.51 4.11 16.33
N ASP A 310 3.87 4.52 17.43
CA ASP A 310 4.00 3.83 18.73
C ASP A 310 3.47 2.37 18.65
N ARG A 311 2.30 2.18 18.03
CA ARG A 311 1.71 0.84 17.82
C ARG A 311 2.54 -0.01 16.85
N TYR A 312 3.09 0.61 15.80
CA TYR A 312 3.97 -0.08 14.86
C TYR A 312 5.20 -0.62 15.59
N LYS A 313 5.90 0.24 16.33
CA LYS A 313 7.09 -0.11 17.11
C LYS A 313 6.80 -1.19 18.17
N ALA A 314 5.63 -1.14 18.81
CA ALA A 314 5.24 -2.13 19.81
C ALA A 314 4.93 -3.53 19.22
N ARG A 315 4.46 -3.59 17.97
CA ARG A 315 4.01 -4.84 17.36
C ARG A 315 5.01 -5.46 16.41
N PHE A 316 5.80 -4.65 15.70
CA PHE A 316 6.68 -5.10 14.62
C PHE A 316 8.13 -4.70 14.94
N THR A 317 8.99 -5.71 15.05
CA THR A 317 10.38 -5.53 15.49
C THR A 317 11.41 -5.75 14.36
N GLN A 318 10.96 -6.29 13.22
CA GLN A 318 11.85 -6.63 12.10
C GLN A 318 12.39 -5.37 11.39
N TYR A 319 11.53 -4.37 11.18
CA TYR A 319 11.88 -3.11 10.54
C TYR A 319 11.23 -1.94 11.27
N GLU A 320 11.94 -0.84 11.38
CA GLU A 320 11.38 0.42 11.84
C GLU A 320 10.37 0.99 10.83
N ALA A 321 9.41 1.78 11.33
CA ALA A 321 8.42 2.41 10.47
C ALA A 321 9.06 3.44 9.53
N THR A 322 8.64 3.44 8.28
CA THR A 322 8.97 4.45 7.26
C THR A 322 7.71 4.87 6.52
N SER A 323 7.82 5.72 5.51
CA SER A 323 6.69 6.06 4.63
C SER A 323 6.03 4.81 4.00
N PHE A 324 6.76 3.71 3.80
CA PHE A 324 6.15 2.47 3.31
C PHE A 324 5.14 1.88 4.31
N SER A 325 5.40 2.04 5.60
CA SER A 325 4.44 1.63 6.63
C SER A 325 3.16 2.47 6.58
N THR A 326 3.28 3.78 6.39
CA THR A 326 2.10 4.65 6.26
C THR A 326 1.37 4.42 4.94
N TYR A 327 2.05 4.11 3.84
CA TYR A 327 1.40 3.74 2.57
C TYR A 327 0.53 2.50 2.70
N GLY A 328 0.98 1.51 3.47
CA GLY A 328 0.18 0.31 3.75
C GLY A 328 -1.10 0.63 4.52
N TYR A 329 -0.99 1.46 5.55
CA TYR A 329 -2.13 1.96 6.30
C TYR A 329 -3.11 2.72 5.41
N ASP A 330 -2.60 3.71 4.67
CA ASP A 330 -3.40 4.57 3.81
C ASP A 330 -4.10 3.80 2.70
N ALA A 331 -3.48 2.77 2.12
CA ALA A 331 -4.09 1.94 1.09
C ALA A 331 -5.31 1.18 1.61
N VAL A 332 -5.21 0.55 2.79
CA VAL A 332 -6.34 -0.17 3.42
C VAL A 332 -7.43 0.80 3.85
N TYR A 333 -7.08 1.94 4.45
CA TYR A 333 -8.05 2.94 4.86
C TYR A 333 -8.76 3.57 3.65
N THR A 334 -8.05 3.80 2.55
CA THR A 334 -8.61 4.28 1.27
C THR A 334 -9.62 3.29 0.70
N LEU A 335 -9.30 1.99 0.72
CA LEU A 335 -10.24 0.95 0.30
C LEU A 335 -11.49 0.92 1.19
N TYR A 336 -11.32 1.04 2.50
CA TYR A 336 -12.43 1.10 3.46
C TYR A 336 -13.37 2.27 3.15
N GLU A 337 -12.84 3.48 2.92
CA GLU A 337 -13.65 4.66 2.57
C GLU A 337 -14.34 4.50 1.20
N ALA A 338 -13.69 3.82 0.25
CA ALA A 338 -14.31 3.51 -1.04
C ALA A 338 -15.48 2.53 -0.89
N ILE A 339 -15.35 1.49 -0.06
CA ILE A 339 -16.43 0.54 0.25
C ILE A 339 -17.59 1.27 0.93
N LYS A 340 -17.33 2.17 1.87
CA LYS A 340 -18.34 3.01 2.51
C LYS A 340 -19.08 3.89 1.50
N LYS A 341 -18.33 4.57 0.64
CA LYS A 341 -18.88 5.42 -0.43
C LYS A 341 -19.73 4.62 -1.41
N ALA A 342 -19.30 3.40 -1.75
CA ALA A 342 -20.04 2.50 -2.62
C ALA A 342 -21.36 1.99 -1.97
N GLY A 343 -21.39 1.88 -0.64
CA GLY A 343 -22.49 1.27 0.11
C GLY A 343 -22.76 -0.19 -0.28
N SER A 344 -21.80 -0.85 -0.92
CA SER A 344 -21.92 -2.15 -1.57
C SER A 344 -20.59 -2.89 -1.60
N LEU A 345 -20.64 -4.23 -1.65
CA LEU A 345 -19.48 -5.08 -1.85
C LEU A 345 -19.26 -5.49 -3.32
N GLU A 346 -20.07 -4.96 -4.23
CA GLU A 346 -19.92 -5.19 -5.66
C GLU A 346 -18.62 -4.51 -6.15
N ARG A 347 -17.74 -5.30 -6.77
CA ARG A 347 -16.42 -4.85 -7.23
C ARG A 347 -16.48 -3.64 -8.16
N ASP A 348 -17.46 -3.60 -9.07
CA ASP A 348 -17.67 -2.49 -10.02
C ASP A 348 -18.03 -1.18 -9.27
N LYS A 349 -18.87 -1.26 -8.23
CA LYS A 349 -19.24 -0.10 -7.41
C LYS A 349 -18.09 0.40 -6.55
N ILE A 350 -17.28 -0.51 -6.02
CA ILE A 350 -16.05 -0.15 -5.25
C ILE A 350 -15.04 0.53 -6.17
N ALA A 351 -14.81 -0.01 -7.38
CA ALA A 351 -13.91 0.59 -8.36
C ALA A 351 -14.38 2.00 -8.77
N ALA A 352 -15.67 2.19 -9.02
CA ALA A 352 -16.23 3.50 -9.34
C ALA A 352 -16.09 4.50 -8.16
N ALA A 353 -16.27 4.02 -6.93
CA ALA A 353 -16.04 4.83 -5.73
C ALA A 353 -14.59 5.24 -5.54
N LEU A 354 -13.64 4.31 -5.78
CA LEU A 354 -12.20 4.58 -5.77
C LEU A 354 -11.81 5.61 -6.82
N ALA A 355 -12.29 5.46 -8.05
CA ALA A 355 -11.91 6.30 -9.19
C ALA A 355 -12.14 7.80 -8.97
N SER A 356 -13.01 8.18 -8.05
CA SER A 356 -13.38 9.57 -7.73
C SER A 356 -13.28 9.86 -6.22
N LEU A 357 -12.45 9.10 -5.49
CA LEU A 357 -12.33 9.28 -4.05
C LEU A 357 -11.49 10.52 -3.72
N LYS A 358 -11.96 11.28 -2.72
CA LYS A 358 -11.24 12.42 -2.16
C LYS A 358 -11.39 12.37 -0.65
N ILE A 359 -10.31 12.09 0.06
CA ILE A 359 -10.28 11.93 1.51
C ILE A 359 -8.98 12.46 2.11
N VAL A 360 -8.99 12.64 3.42
CA VAL A 360 -7.78 12.73 4.26
C VAL A 360 -7.78 11.50 5.15
N THR A 361 -6.68 10.72 5.13
CA THR A 361 -6.55 9.55 5.99
C THR A 361 -6.31 9.95 7.45
N PRO A 362 -6.51 9.05 8.43
CA PRO A 362 -6.16 9.34 9.82
C PRO A 362 -4.70 9.72 10.04
N LEU A 363 -3.79 9.30 9.15
CA LEU A 363 -2.38 9.65 9.22
C LEU A 363 -2.09 11.03 8.60
N GLY A 364 -3.12 11.75 8.11
CA GLY A 364 -2.99 13.08 7.52
C GLY A 364 -2.64 13.09 6.03
N THR A 365 -2.66 11.93 5.37
CA THR A 365 -2.40 11.85 3.93
C THR A 365 -3.62 12.31 3.13
N ASN A 366 -3.43 13.31 2.27
CA ASN A 366 -4.43 13.64 1.25
C ASN A 366 -4.41 12.56 0.15
N VAL A 367 -5.56 11.97 -0.11
CA VAL A 367 -5.75 11.02 -1.20
C VAL A 367 -6.86 11.53 -2.09
N THR A 368 -6.50 11.82 -3.34
CA THR A 368 -7.44 12.29 -4.36
C THR A 368 -7.19 11.54 -5.64
N PHE A 369 -8.21 10.83 -6.11
CA PHE A 369 -8.16 10.15 -7.40
C PHE A 369 -9.04 10.85 -8.43
N ASN A 370 -8.61 10.78 -9.69
CA ASN A 370 -9.37 11.19 -10.86
C ASN A 370 -9.09 10.18 -11.98
N ASN A 371 -9.57 8.98 -11.81
CA ASN A 371 -9.32 7.84 -12.69
C ASN A 371 -10.55 7.53 -13.56
N PRO A 372 -10.53 7.67 -14.91
CA PRO A 372 -9.40 8.08 -15.73
C PRO A 372 -9.05 9.58 -15.63
N PRO A 373 -7.86 10.07 -16.07
CA PRO A 373 -6.92 9.37 -16.97
C PRO A 373 -5.95 8.43 -16.26
N ASP A 374 -5.72 8.57 -14.94
CA ASP A 374 -4.79 7.69 -14.20
C ASP A 374 -5.27 7.44 -12.77
N GLY A 375 -4.73 6.38 -12.15
CA GLY A 375 -5.03 5.99 -10.76
C GLY A 375 -4.01 6.50 -9.75
N ASN A 376 -3.21 7.50 -10.08
CA ASN A 376 -2.29 8.12 -9.13
C ASN A 376 -3.04 8.98 -8.10
N ASN A 377 -2.47 9.10 -6.91
CA ASN A 377 -2.87 10.15 -6.00
C ASN A 377 -2.43 11.50 -6.56
N ASN A 378 -3.40 12.39 -6.79
CA ASN A 378 -3.17 13.71 -7.38
C ASN A 378 -2.79 14.80 -6.36
N SER A 379 -2.78 14.47 -5.07
CA SER A 379 -2.47 15.41 -3.98
C SER A 379 -1.50 14.84 -2.95
N PRO A 380 -0.45 14.08 -3.35
CA PRO A 380 0.46 13.48 -2.41
C PRO A 380 1.37 14.54 -1.78
N SER A 381 1.69 14.38 -0.51
CA SER A 381 2.72 15.17 0.15
C SER A 381 4.11 14.62 -0.20
N VAL A 382 5.09 15.53 -0.35
CA VAL A 382 6.51 15.20 -0.56
C VAL A 382 7.34 16.09 0.37
N VAL A 383 7.89 15.49 1.42
CA VAL A 383 8.77 16.14 2.40
C VAL A 383 10.20 15.73 2.08
N VAL A 384 11.03 16.65 1.58
CA VAL A 384 12.46 16.38 1.34
C VAL A 384 13.22 16.44 2.64
N ILE A 385 14.03 15.43 2.89
CA ILE A 385 14.81 15.30 4.12
C ILE A 385 16.29 15.11 3.83
N GLN A 386 17.12 15.50 4.79
CA GLN A 386 18.56 15.24 4.83
C GLN A 386 18.90 14.38 6.04
N VAL A 387 19.49 13.22 5.82
CA VAL A 387 19.89 12.30 6.88
C VAL A 387 20.94 12.97 7.80
N ASN A 388 20.67 12.99 9.11
CA ASN A 388 21.59 13.55 10.11
C ASN A 388 22.05 12.53 11.16
N GLY A 389 21.39 11.37 11.24
CA GLY A 389 21.71 10.29 12.18
C GLY A 389 21.01 8.99 11.79
N ARG A 390 21.20 7.93 12.60
CA ARG A 390 20.55 6.63 12.39
C ARG A 390 19.02 6.76 12.53
N GLY A 391 18.32 6.66 11.41
CA GLY A 391 16.86 6.83 11.38
C GLY A 391 16.39 8.26 11.65
N THR A 392 17.30 9.24 11.74
CA THR A 392 16.97 10.65 11.98
C THR A 392 17.41 11.56 10.83
N TYR A 393 16.75 12.72 10.72
CA TYR A 393 16.93 13.62 9.59
C TYR A 393 16.51 15.05 9.92
N ASP A 394 16.92 15.98 9.09
CA ASP A 394 16.39 17.35 9.05
C ASP A 394 15.47 17.52 7.85
N VAL A 395 14.37 18.27 8.01
CA VAL A 395 13.51 18.63 6.87
C VAL A 395 14.19 19.74 6.07
N VAL A 396 14.30 19.56 4.76
CA VAL A 396 14.89 20.54 3.87
C VAL A 396 13.83 21.58 3.50
N ALA A 397 14.06 22.85 3.86
CA ALA A 397 13.17 23.98 3.61
C ALA A 397 12.97 24.27 2.11
#